data_ac5af9b82b89b94c5c5517a77987c0bf
#
_entry.id   ac5af9b82b89b94c5c5517a77987c0bf
#
_cell.length_a   1.000
_cell.length_b   1.000
_cell.length_c   1.000
_cell.angle_alpha   90.00
_cell.angle_beta   90.00
_cell.angle_gamma   90.00
#
_symmetry.space_group_name_H-M   'P 1'
#
loop_
_entity.id
_entity.type
_entity.pdbx_description
1 polymer ?
#
loop_
_entity_poly.entity_id
_entity_poly.type
_entity_poly.pdbx_seq_one_letter_code
_entity_poly.pdbx_strand_id
1 'polypeptide(L)'
;MSLHQTIKQHTKEAMIARDEVKTLVLRGIQAEMQKELIAKKSNATEGTDDEVIAIIKKLVKQRKDSIDQFTKGGRPELAESEKKELVIMEQYLPATMSHEEIHAVVLRKQLELAVVDKSKIGLLIGAVSKELKGKADGSDIKAVVEKILG
;
A
#
# COMPACT_ATOMS: atom_id res chain seq x y z
N MET A 1 14.75 16.34 -0.71
CA MET A 1 13.84 16.20 -1.85
C MET A 1 12.57 15.55 -1.40
N SER A 2 11.41 16.12 -1.73
CA SER A 2 10.12 15.50 -1.40
C SER A 2 9.90 14.24 -2.24
N LEU A 3 8.99 13.37 -1.78
CA LEU A 3 8.62 12.17 -2.53
C LEU A 3 8.03 12.54 -3.90
N HIS A 4 7.21 13.58 -3.96
CA HIS A 4 6.66 14.09 -5.23
C HIS A 4 7.75 14.51 -6.20
N GLN A 5 8.75 15.25 -5.72
CA GLN A 5 9.90 15.66 -6.53
C GLN A 5 10.73 14.46 -7.00
N THR A 6 10.92 13.48 -6.13
CA THR A 6 11.62 12.23 -6.45
C THR A 6 10.90 11.49 -7.57
N ILE A 7 9.58 11.39 -7.51
CA ILE A 7 8.77 10.74 -8.57
C ILE A 7 8.88 11.50 -9.88
N LYS A 8 8.84 12.83 -9.85
CA LYS A 8 9.05 13.66 -11.06
C LYS A 8 10.42 13.41 -11.68
N GLN A 9 11.46 13.33 -10.86
CA GLN A 9 12.82 13.07 -11.32
C GLN A 9 12.95 11.68 -11.93
N HIS A 10 12.42 10.66 -11.25
CA HIS A 10 12.43 9.28 -11.75
C HIS A 10 11.63 9.14 -13.04
N THR A 11 10.56 9.92 -13.21
CA THR A 11 9.80 9.93 -14.47
C THR A 11 10.67 10.40 -15.62
N LYS A 12 11.43 11.47 -15.44
CA LYS A 12 12.35 11.99 -16.46
C LYS A 12 13.42 10.95 -16.80
N GLU A 13 13.99 10.33 -15.79
CA GLU A 13 15.00 9.26 -15.96
C GLU A 13 14.44 8.06 -16.72
N ALA A 14 13.22 7.64 -16.39
CA ALA A 14 12.55 6.53 -17.08
C ALA A 14 12.27 6.86 -18.54
N MET A 15 11.89 8.10 -18.85
CA MET A 15 11.68 8.55 -20.22
C MET A 15 12.98 8.52 -21.03
N ILE A 16 14.08 8.99 -20.44
CA ILE A 16 15.40 8.99 -21.08
C ILE A 16 15.86 7.54 -21.32
N ALA A 17 15.65 6.66 -20.34
CA ALA A 17 15.99 5.24 -20.43
C ALA A 17 15.05 4.45 -21.34
N ARG A 18 13.97 5.05 -21.82
CA ARG A 18 12.93 4.41 -22.63
C ARG A 18 12.27 3.24 -21.91
N ASP A 19 12.15 3.35 -20.59
CA ASP A 19 11.41 2.41 -19.74
C ASP A 19 9.93 2.80 -19.78
N GLU A 20 9.19 2.23 -20.70
CA GLU A 20 7.78 2.56 -20.93
C GLU A 20 6.88 2.22 -19.74
N VAL A 21 7.09 1.08 -19.12
CA VAL A 21 6.27 0.62 -17.98
C VAL A 21 6.47 1.55 -16.79
N LYS A 22 7.71 1.84 -16.44
CA LYS A 22 8.04 2.75 -15.34
C LYS A 22 7.51 4.16 -15.60
N THR A 23 7.66 4.67 -16.81
CA THR A 23 7.15 5.98 -17.21
C THR A 23 5.64 6.04 -17.04
N LEU A 24 4.92 5.02 -17.51
CA LEU A 24 3.46 4.95 -17.41
C LEU A 24 3.00 4.96 -15.96
N VAL A 25 3.62 4.15 -15.12
CA VAL A 25 3.28 4.05 -13.69
C VAL A 25 3.51 5.38 -12.98
N LEU A 26 4.67 5.98 -13.18
CA LEU A 26 5.01 7.24 -12.50
C LEU A 26 4.15 8.40 -12.96
N ARG A 27 3.82 8.46 -14.25
CA ARG A 27 2.86 9.44 -14.77
C ARG A 27 1.47 9.24 -14.19
N GLY A 28 1.05 8.00 -14.00
CA GLY A 28 -0.23 7.67 -13.37
C GLY A 28 -0.31 8.19 -11.92
N ILE A 29 0.76 8.03 -11.16
CA ILE A 29 0.85 8.54 -9.79
C ILE A 29 0.76 10.08 -9.80
N GLN A 30 1.48 10.74 -10.68
CA GLN A 30 1.45 12.19 -10.80
C GLN A 30 0.07 12.70 -11.21
N ALA A 31 -0.61 12.01 -12.12
CA ALA A 31 -1.95 12.38 -12.56
C ALA A 31 -2.97 12.29 -11.41
N GLU A 32 -2.91 11.23 -10.61
CA GLU A 32 -3.77 11.08 -9.43
C GLU A 32 -3.46 12.15 -8.38
N MET A 33 -2.19 12.49 -8.20
CA MET A 33 -1.80 13.57 -7.29
C MET A 33 -2.36 14.91 -7.75
N GLN A 34 -2.31 15.19 -9.04
CA GLN A 34 -2.85 16.42 -9.62
C GLN A 34 -4.36 16.50 -9.40
N LYS A 35 -5.09 15.42 -9.63
CA LYS A 35 -6.53 15.35 -9.36
C LYS A 35 -6.85 15.64 -7.90
N GLU A 36 -6.08 15.09 -6.99
CA GLU A 36 -6.26 15.27 -5.54
C GLU A 36 -6.06 16.75 -5.15
N LEU A 37 -5.01 17.38 -5.65
CA LEU A 37 -4.73 18.79 -5.39
C LEU A 37 -5.85 19.69 -5.93
N ILE A 38 -6.37 19.39 -7.11
CA ILE A 38 -7.48 20.13 -7.71
C ILE A 38 -8.76 19.92 -6.88
N ALA A 39 -9.05 18.70 -6.47
CA ALA A 39 -10.24 18.37 -5.69
C ALA A 39 -10.25 19.08 -4.33
N LYS A 40 -9.09 19.23 -3.72
CA LYS A 40 -8.92 19.98 -2.45
C LYS A 40 -8.87 21.48 -2.62
N LYS A 41 -8.96 21.98 -3.86
CA LYS A 41 -8.81 23.41 -4.19
C LYS A 41 -7.50 23.99 -3.62
N SER A 42 -6.45 23.16 -3.64
CA SER A 42 -5.14 23.55 -3.15
C SER A 42 -4.41 24.44 -4.16
N ASN A 43 -3.73 25.45 -3.67
CA ASN A 43 -2.82 26.27 -4.48
C ASN A 43 -1.43 25.65 -4.57
N ALA A 44 -1.18 24.54 -3.88
CA ALA A 44 0.08 23.84 -3.91
C ALA A 44 0.31 23.19 -5.28
N THR A 45 1.55 23.22 -5.74
CA THR A 45 1.95 22.55 -7.00
C THR A 45 2.40 21.11 -6.76
N GLU A 46 2.63 20.75 -5.51
CA GLU A 46 3.10 19.44 -5.11
C GLU A 46 2.31 18.92 -3.90
N GLY A 47 2.11 17.61 -3.86
CA GLY A 47 1.56 16.95 -2.68
C GLY A 47 2.63 16.76 -1.61
N THR A 48 2.17 16.66 -0.35
CA THR A 48 3.04 16.25 0.75
C THR A 48 3.41 14.78 0.60
N ASP A 49 4.47 14.35 1.29
CA ASP A 49 4.87 12.95 1.27
C ASP A 49 3.73 12.03 1.72
N ASP A 50 3.00 12.41 2.77
CA ASP A 50 1.86 11.63 3.26
C ASP A 50 0.74 11.53 2.23
N GLU A 51 0.44 12.61 1.51
CA GLU A 51 -0.55 12.62 0.44
C GLU A 51 -0.13 11.70 -0.71
N VAL A 52 1.13 11.76 -1.11
CA VAL A 52 1.67 10.91 -2.18
C VAL A 52 1.63 9.44 -1.76
N ILE A 53 2.04 9.12 -0.54
CA ILE A 53 1.99 7.76 0.00
C ILE A 53 0.55 7.22 0.01
N ALA A 54 -0.42 8.03 0.44
CA ALA A 54 -1.82 7.64 0.46
C ALA A 54 -2.35 7.30 -0.94
N ILE A 55 -1.96 8.09 -1.94
CA ILE A 55 -2.32 7.84 -3.35
C ILE A 55 -1.69 6.55 -3.85
N ILE A 56 -0.40 6.34 -3.57
CA ILE A 56 0.29 5.11 -4.00
C ILE A 56 -0.36 3.89 -3.35
N LYS A 57 -0.70 3.94 -2.07
CA LYS A 57 -1.40 2.84 -1.39
C LYS A 57 -2.74 2.52 -2.04
N LYS A 58 -3.50 3.55 -2.42
CA LYS A 58 -4.76 3.38 -3.13
C LYS A 58 -4.56 2.70 -4.49
N LEU A 59 -3.57 3.15 -5.26
CA LEU A 59 -3.25 2.58 -6.57
C LEU A 59 -2.74 1.14 -6.44
N VAL A 60 -1.94 0.85 -5.44
CA VAL A 60 -1.45 -0.51 -5.13
C VAL A 60 -2.63 -1.43 -4.85
N LYS A 61 -3.58 -1.00 -4.03
CA LYS A 61 -4.79 -1.78 -3.74
C LYS A 61 -5.59 -2.07 -4.99
N GLN A 62 -5.79 -1.06 -5.84
CA GLN A 62 -6.50 -1.23 -7.12
C GLN A 62 -5.79 -2.24 -8.03
N ARG A 63 -4.46 -2.21 -8.08
CA ARG A 63 -3.66 -3.18 -8.87
C ARG A 63 -3.80 -4.59 -8.33
N LYS A 64 -3.76 -4.77 -7.01
CA LYS A 64 -3.94 -6.09 -6.39
C LYS A 64 -5.33 -6.66 -6.69
N ASP A 65 -6.37 -5.83 -6.62
CA ASP A 65 -7.73 -6.25 -6.97
C ASP A 65 -7.82 -6.66 -8.45
N SER A 66 -7.19 -5.89 -9.35
CA SER A 66 -7.15 -6.21 -10.79
C SER A 66 -6.40 -7.51 -11.06
N ILE A 67 -5.27 -7.74 -10.40
CA ILE A 67 -4.50 -8.99 -10.51
C ILE A 67 -5.37 -10.17 -10.12
N ASP A 68 -6.09 -10.06 -9.02
CA ASP A 68 -6.97 -11.13 -8.52
C ASP A 68 -8.11 -11.41 -9.53
N GLN A 69 -8.74 -10.37 -10.04
CA GLN A 69 -9.80 -10.49 -11.03
C GLN A 69 -9.32 -11.12 -12.34
N PHE A 70 -8.17 -10.71 -12.86
CA PHE A 70 -7.61 -11.28 -14.08
C PHE A 70 -7.21 -12.74 -13.89
N THR A 71 -6.65 -13.07 -12.73
CA THR A 71 -6.28 -14.45 -12.40
C THR A 71 -7.51 -15.35 -12.34
N LYS A 72 -8.57 -14.91 -11.65
CA LYS A 72 -9.84 -15.63 -11.55
C LYS A 72 -10.58 -15.72 -12.89
N GLY A 73 -10.43 -14.69 -13.71
CA GLY A 73 -11.05 -14.62 -15.03
C GLY A 73 -10.31 -15.38 -16.14
N GLY A 74 -9.23 -16.09 -15.80
CA GLY A 74 -8.47 -16.84 -16.79
C GLY A 74 -7.61 -15.99 -17.72
N ARG A 75 -7.21 -14.80 -17.28
CA ARG A 75 -6.39 -13.87 -18.06
C ARG A 75 -5.03 -13.64 -17.37
N PRO A 76 -4.19 -14.70 -17.23
CA PRO A 76 -2.93 -14.59 -16.50
C PRO A 76 -1.93 -13.60 -17.12
N GLU A 77 -1.97 -13.39 -18.44
CA GLU A 77 -1.11 -12.44 -19.14
C GLU A 77 -1.39 -11.00 -18.69
N LEU A 78 -2.65 -10.65 -18.43
CA LEU A 78 -3.02 -9.34 -17.92
C LEU A 78 -2.63 -9.18 -16.45
N ALA A 79 -2.76 -10.25 -15.66
CA ALA A 79 -2.31 -10.27 -14.28
C ALA A 79 -0.80 -10.03 -14.17
N GLU A 80 0.00 -10.64 -15.05
CA GLU A 80 1.45 -10.44 -15.06
C GLU A 80 1.84 -9.00 -15.40
N SER A 81 1.13 -8.38 -16.34
CA SER A 81 1.34 -6.97 -16.68
C SER A 81 1.09 -6.05 -15.48
N GLU A 82 -0.02 -6.29 -14.76
CA GLU A 82 -0.36 -5.54 -13.55
C GLU A 82 0.66 -5.75 -12.43
N LYS A 83 1.20 -6.96 -12.28
CA LYS A 83 2.24 -7.27 -11.28
C LYS A 83 3.52 -6.49 -11.51
N LYS A 84 3.93 -6.31 -12.77
CA LYS A 84 5.11 -5.51 -13.10
C LYS A 84 4.93 -4.06 -12.68
N GLU A 85 3.76 -3.49 -12.92
CA GLU A 85 3.42 -2.13 -12.50
C GLU A 85 3.37 -2.02 -10.97
N LEU A 86 2.82 -3.02 -10.30
CA LEU A 86 2.72 -3.08 -8.84
C LEU A 86 4.10 -3.01 -8.17
N VAL A 87 5.08 -3.77 -8.69
CA VAL A 87 6.45 -3.77 -8.15
C VAL A 87 7.05 -2.36 -8.17
N ILE A 88 6.81 -1.62 -9.25
CA ILE A 88 7.31 -0.25 -9.38
C ILE A 88 6.67 0.67 -8.33
N MET A 89 5.36 0.58 -8.14
CA MET A 89 4.63 1.38 -7.14
C MET A 89 5.10 1.10 -5.72
N GLU A 90 5.30 -0.17 -5.37
CA GLU A 90 5.69 -0.58 -4.03
C GLU A 90 7.06 -0.07 -3.61
N GLN A 91 7.95 0.21 -4.57
CA GLN A 91 9.28 0.78 -4.29
C GLN A 91 9.20 2.15 -3.61
N TYR A 92 8.10 2.87 -3.77
CA TYR A 92 7.91 4.20 -3.19
C TYR A 92 7.22 4.19 -1.83
N LEU A 93 6.75 3.02 -1.39
CA LEU A 93 6.12 2.89 -0.08
C LEU A 93 7.16 2.65 1.01
N PRO A 94 6.93 3.18 2.23
CA PRO A 94 7.76 2.82 3.38
C PRO A 94 7.74 1.32 3.59
N ALA A 95 8.83 0.77 4.09
CA ALA A 95 8.89 -0.63 4.46
C ALA A 95 7.82 -0.91 5.52
N THR A 96 6.97 -1.92 5.25
CA THR A 96 5.95 -2.37 6.20
C THR A 96 6.47 -3.57 6.99
N MET A 97 5.89 -3.79 8.17
CA MET A 97 6.24 -4.94 8.99
C MET A 97 5.85 -6.25 8.30
N SER A 98 6.69 -7.26 8.44
CA SER A 98 6.39 -8.60 7.96
C SER A 98 5.30 -9.25 8.83
N HIS A 99 4.67 -10.32 8.31
CA HIS A 99 3.70 -11.09 9.09
C HIS A 99 4.33 -11.66 10.37
N GLU A 100 5.61 -12.03 10.34
CA GLU A 100 6.32 -12.55 11.52
C GLU A 100 6.46 -11.47 12.61
N GLU A 101 6.81 -10.25 12.21
CA GLU A 101 6.92 -9.13 13.14
C GLU A 101 5.56 -8.75 13.72
N ILE A 102 4.51 -8.73 12.89
CA ILE A 102 3.14 -8.49 13.32
C ILE A 102 2.68 -9.58 14.29
N HIS A 103 2.99 -10.85 13.99
CA HIS A 103 2.65 -12.01 14.83
C HIS A 103 3.16 -11.84 16.26
N ALA A 104 4.41 -11.41 16.42
CA ALA A 104 5.01 -11.17 17.74
C ALA A 104 4.23 -10.11 18.53
N VAL A 105 3.82 -9.02 17.87
CA VAL A 105 3.03 -7.95 18.50
C VAL A 105 1.62 -8.46 18.86
N VAL A 106 1.00 -9.22 17.99
CA VAL A 106 -0.34 -9.79 18.24
C VAL A 106 -0.31 -10.73 19.44
N LEU A 107 0.68 -11.60 19.55
CA LEU A 107 0.81 -12.50 20.70
C LEU A 107 0.96 -11.73 22.01
N ARG A 108 1.76 -10.66 22.02
CA ARG A 108 1.93 -9.82 23.19
C ARG A 108 0.63 -9.16 23.59
N LYS A 109 -0.09 -8.56 22.65
CA LYS A 109 -1.38 -7.91 22.90
C LYS A 109 -2.45 -8.92 23.30
N GLN A 110 -2.43 -10.11 22.74
CA GLN A 110 -3.34 -11.19 23.13
C GLN A 110 -3.21 -11.53 24.61
N LEU A 111 -1.97 -11.62 25.10
CA LEU A 111 -1.72 -11.85 26.51
C LEU A 111 -2.16 -10.67 27.38
N GLU A 112 -1.81 -9.45 26.99
CA GLU A 112 -2.18 -8.23 27.75
C GLU A 112 -3.71 -8.08 27.89
N LEU A 113 -4.45 -8.40 26.83
CA LEU A 113 -5.91 -8.22 26.78
C LEU A 113 -6.68 -9.50 27.16
N ALA A 114 -5.99 -10.59 27.44
CA ALA A 114 -6.56 -11.91 27.74
C ALA A 114 -7.57 -12.37 26.68
N VAL A 115 -7.28 -12.14 25.40
CA VAL A 115 -8.11 -12.59 24.28
C VAL A 115 -7.77 -14.02 23.93
N VAL A 116 -8.72 -14.94 24.11
CA VAL A 116 -8.48 -16.39 23.92
C VAL A 116 -9.20 -16.95 22.70
N ASP A 117 -10.20 -16.26 22.19
CA ASP A 117 -11.02 -16.75 21.07
C ASP A 117 -11.48 -15.61 20.15
N LYS A 118 -12.23 -15.97 19.10
CA LYS A 118 -12.72 -15.03 18.09
C LYS A 118 -13.77 -14.03 18.61
N SER A 119 -14.36 -14.27 19.78
CA SER A 119 -15.41 -13.38 20.30
C SER A 119 -14.92 -11.96 20.54
N LYS A 120 -13.62 -11.79 20.78
CA LYS A 120 -12.98 -10.49 21.02
C LYS A 120 -11.97 -10.11 19.93
N ILE A 121 -12.15 -10.66 18.73
CA ILE A 121 -11.24 -10.39 17.60
C ILE A 121 -11.16 -8.91 17.27
N GLY A 122 -12.28 -8.19 17.29
CA GLY A 122 -12.30 -6.76 17.02
C GLY A 122 -11.50 -5.95 18.03
N LEU A 123 -11.52 -6.32 19.30
CA LEU A 123 -10.74 -5.69 20.35
C LEU A 123 -9.24 -5.87 20.09
N LEU A 124 -8.82 -7.09 19.74
CA LEU A 124 -7.42 -7.40 19.47
C LEU A 124 -6.91 -6.68 18.21
N ILE A 125 -7.68 -6.72 17.12
CA ILE A 125 -7.35 -6.02 15.88
C ILE A 125 -7.22 -4.52 16.15
N GLY A 126 -8.15 -3.93 16.88
CA GLY A 126 -8.13 -2.51 17.21
C GLY A 126 -6.89 -2.11 18.02
N ALA A 127 -6.54 -2.89 19.03
CA ALA A 127 -5.37 -2.64 19.87
C ALA A 127 -4.06 -2.74 19.10
N VAL A 128 -3.92 -3.78 18.27
CA VAL A 128 -2.73 -3.98 17.44
C VAL A 128 -2.63 -2.87 16.38
N SER A 129 -3.73 -2.53 15.73
CA SER A 129 -3.76 -1.46 14.73
C SER A 129 -3.36 -0.11 15.32
N LYS A 130 -3.77 0.18 16.54
CA LYS A 130 -3.40 1.42 17.23
C LYS A 130 -1.88 1.48 17.50
N GLU A 131 -1.29 0.37 17.98
CA GLU A 131 0.15 0.31 18.25
C GLU A 131 0.99 0.36 16.97
N LEU A 132 0.52 -0.28 15.90
CA LEU A 132 1.27 -0.41 14.64
C LEU A 132 0.83 0.60 13.57
N LYS A 133 0.10 1.64 13.95
CA LYS A 133 -0.34 2.68 13.02
C LYS A 133 0.85 3.28 12.28
N GLY A 134 0.79 3.25 10.95
CA GLY A 134 1.86 3.73 10.08
C GLY A 134 3.03 2.76 9.90
N LYS A 135 3.08 1.63 10.63
CA LYS A 135 4.15 0.63 10.56
C LYS A 135 3.71 -0.65 9.86
N ALA A 136 2.44 -0.99 9.95
CA ALA A 136 1.89 -2.19 9.34
C ALA A 136 0.57 -1.86 8.62
N ASP A 137 0.27 -2.65 7.57
CA ASP A 137 -0.99 -2.53 6.83
C ASP A 137 -2.12 -3.20 7.64
N GLY A 138 -3.28 -2.56 7.69
CA GLY A 138 -4.45 -3.10 8.39
C GLY A 138 -4.89 -4.46 7.88
N SER A 139 -4.77 -4.72 6.58
CA SER A 139 -5.10 -6.04 5.99
C SER A 139 -4.13 -7.12 6.47
N ASP A 140 -2.86 -6.80 6.64
CA ASP A 140 -1.85 -7.74 7.16
C ASP A 140 -2.11 -8.03 8.64
N ILE A 141 -2.45 -7.02 9.42
CA ILE A 141 -2.81 -7.17 10.84
C ILE A 141 -4.01 -8.11 10.98
N LYS A 142 -5.06 -7.87 10.21
CA LYS A 142 -6.27 -8.70 10.22
C LYS A 142 -5.96 -10.15 9.87
N ALA A 143 -5.17 -10.37 8.81
CA ALA A 143 -4.78 -11.72 8.37
C ALA A 143 -4.02 -12.48 9.46
N VAL A 144 -3.07 -11.81 10.13
CA VAL A 144 -2.29 -12.43 11.21
C VAL A 144 -3.16 -12.75 12.42
N VAL A 145 -4.03 -11.82 12.82
CA VAL A 145 -4.95 -12.03 13.96
C VAL A 145 -5.90 -13.19 13.69
N GLU A 146 -6.51 -13.25 12.51
CA GLU A 146 -7.41 -14.34 12.13
C GLU A 146 -6.69 -15.70 12.15
N LYS A 147 -5.46 -15.75 11.70
CA LYS A 147 -4.65 -16.97 11.70
C LYS A 147 -4.33 -17.44 13.12
N ILE A 148 -4.04 -16.53 14.03
CA ILE A 148 -3.71 -16.85 15.43
C ILE A 148 -4.94 -17.32 16.20
N LEU A 149 -6.08 -16.69 16.02
CA LEU A 149 -7.31 -17.04 16.73
C LEU A 149 -8.06 -18.22 16.09
N GLY A 150 -7.61 -18.69 14.95
CA GLY A 150 -8.19 -19.81 14.24
C GLY A 150 -9.42 -19.47 13.49
#